data_6cbb07ed429acb178a598b7a67c3eb12
#
_entry.id   6cbb07ed429acb178a598b7a67c3eb12
#
_cell.length_a   1.000
_cell.length_b   1.000
_cell.length_c   1.000
_cell.angle_alpha   90.00
_cell.angle_beta   90.00
_cell.angle_gamma   90.00
#
_symmetry.space_group_name_H-M   'P 1'
#
loop_
_entity.id
_entity.type
_entity.pdbx_description
1 polymer ?
#
loop_
_entity_poly.entity_id
_entity_poly.type
_entity_poly.pdbx_seq_one_letter_code
_entity_poly.pdbx_strand_id
1 'polypeptide(L)'
;MKLYKFKNPDQPICYYQTEKQIEIPEDFQAKDFRALWVSNVVNIDLPTTEDIETYQKKVIEMLDTCTSYNINAIFFQVRTTNDAFYASKLNPYSRYLTGKEGRKPPFDVMXX
;
A
#
# COMPACT_ATOMS: atom_id res chain seq x y z
N MET A 1 -19.89 -19.71 -14.22
CA MET A 1 -18.77 -20.09 -15.11
C MET A 1 -17.83 -21.04 -14.40
N LYS A 2 -17.58 -22.18 -15.00
CA LYS A 2 -16.67 -23.16 -14.40
C LYS A 2 -15.25 -22.92 -14.87
N LEU A 3 -14.30 -23.21 -13.99
CA LEU A 3 -12.90 -22.97 -14.31
C LEU A 3 -12.21 -24.22 -14.77
N TYR A 4 -11.33 -24.08 -15.76
CA TYR A 4 -10.56 -25.17 -16.32
C TYR A 4 -9.08 -24.80 -16.35
N LYS A 5 -8.21 -25.81 -16.32
CA LYS A 5 -6.76 -25.57 -16.32
C LYS A 5 -6.33 -24.92 -17.63
N PHE A 6 -5.41 -23.96 -17.52
CA PHE A 6 -4.99 -23.19 -18.68
C PHE A 6 -4.36 -24.06 -19.76
N LYS A 7 -3.44 -24.94 -19.35
CA LYS A 7 -2.73 -25.77 -20.33
C LYS A 7 -3.45 -27.07 -20.67
N ASN A 8 -4.46 -27.44 -19.87
CA ASN A 8 -5.28 -28.64 -20.12
C ASN A 8 -6.74 -28.27 -20.00
N PRO A 9 -7.33 -27.69 -21.07
CA PRO A 9 -8.69 -27.16 -20.96
C PRO A 9 -9.76 -28.21 -20.66
N ASP A 10 -9.43 -29.49 -20.81
CA ASP A 10 -10.39 -30.57 -20.50
C ASP A 10 -10.40 -30.92 -19.02
N GLN A 11 -9.46 -30.40 -18.24
CA GLN A 11 -9.36 -30.70 -16.82
C GLN A 11 -9.95 -29.57 -16.00
N PRO A 12 -11.00 -29.87 -15.21
CA PRO A 12 -11.58 -28.83 -14.35
C PRO A 12 -10.68 -28.49 -13.17
N ILE A 13 -10.82 -27.28 -12.66
CA ILE A 13 -10.15 -26.87 -11.45
C ILE A 13 -11.10 -27.09 -10.28
N CYS A 14 -10.65 -27.86 -9.30
CA CYS A 14 -11.46 -28.22 -8.14
C CYS A 14 -10.88 -27.61 -6.87
N TYR A 15 -11.73 -27.54 -5.84
CA TYR A 15 -11.24 -27.13 -4.52
C TYR A 15 -10.21 -28.13 -4.03
N TYR A 16 -9.28 -27.65 -3.22
CA TYR A 16 -8.14 -28.45 -2.76
C TYR A 16 -8.59 -29.75 -2.13
N GLN A 17 -8.02 -30.86 -2.60
CA GLN A 17 -8.29 -32.23 -2.10
C GLN A 17 -9.75 -32.64 -2.22
N THR A 18 -10.46 -32.11 -3.21
CA THR A 18 -11.83 -32.52 -3.49
C THR A 18 -12.03 -32.74 -4.97
N GLU A 19 -13.17 -33.33 -5.32
CA GLU A 19 -13.59 -33.44 -6.71
C GLU A 19 -14.62 -32.36 -7.07
N LYS A 20 -14.90 -31.47 -6.15
CA LYS A 20 -15.87 -30.40 -6.37
C LYS A 20 -15.27 -29.30 -7.23
N GLN A 21 -15.82 -29.08 -8.41
CA GLN A 21 -15.32 -28.11 -9.36
C GLN A 21 -15.61 -26.68 -8.88
N ILE A 22 -14.62 -25.79 -9.08
CA ILE A 22 -14.78 -24.39 -8.73
C ILE A 22 -15.67 -23.71 -9.76
N GLU A 23 -16.67 -22.98 -9.29
CA GLU A 23 -17.60 -22.27 -10.16
C GLU A 23 -17.67 -20.81 -9.74
N ILE A 24 -17.52 -19.91 -10.72
CA ILE A 24 -17.58 -18.49 -10.49
C ILE A 24 -18.96 -17.99 -10.92
N PRO A 25 -19.64 -17.17 -10.10
CA PRO A 25 -20.95 -16.65 -10.46
C PRO A 25 -20.94 -15.93 -11.81
N GLU A 26 -22.04 -16.03 -12.54
CA GLU A 26 -22.12 -15.40 -13.86
C GLU A 26 -21.99 -13.90 -13.80
N ASP A 27 -22.41 -13.30 -12.69
CA ASP A 27 -22.36 -11.85 -12.54
C ASP A 27 -21.08 -11.34 -11.87
N PHE A 28 -20.08 -12.23 -11.69
CA PHE A 28 -18.83 -11.85 -11.08
C PHE A 28 -18.06 -10.88 -11.98
N GLN A 29 -17.57 -9.79 -11.38
CA GLN A 29 -16.72 -8.82 -12.07
C GLN A 29 -15.35 -8.79 -11.39
N ALA A 30 -14.34 -9.17 -12.14
CA ALA A 30 -12.99 -9.13 -11.62
C ALA A 30 -12.52 -7.69 -11.48
N LYS A 31 -11.89 -7.39 -10.36
CA LYS A 31 -11.31 -6.06 -10.12
C LYS A 31 -9.80 -6.17 -10.16
N ASP A 32 -9.18 -5.35 -10.96
CA ASP A 32 -7.72 -5.30 -11.01
C ASP A 32 -7.17 -4.65 -9.74
N PHE A 33 -6.09 -5.20 -9.23
CA PHE A 33 -5.37 -4.62 -8.12
C PHE A 33 -4.12 -3.95 -8.69
N ARG A 34 -4.11 -2.62 -8.70
CA ARG A 34 -3.00 -1.84 -9.24
C ARG A 34 -2.42 -1.01 -8.12
N ALA A 35 -1.30 -1.46 -7.58
CA ALA A 35 -0.72 -0.86 -6.39
C ALA A 35 0.66 -0.29 -6.67
N LEU A 36 1.04 0.70 -5.87
CA LEU A 36 2.34 1.34 -5.95
C LEU A 36 2.97 1.34 -4.56
N TRP A 37 4.29 1.17 -4.52
CA TRP A 37 5.04 1.25 -3.28
C TRP A 37 5.52 2.68 -3.07
N VAL A 38 5.22 3.23 -1.90
CA VAL A 38 5.70 4.56 -1.51
C VAL A 38 6.80 4.39 -0.48
N SER A 39 8.01 4.81 -0.83
CA SER A 39 9.19 4.62 0.00
C SER A 39 9.57 5.89 0.72
N ASN A 40 9.85 5.77 2.02
CA ASN A 40 10.28 6.91 2.81
C ASN A 40 11.78 6.89 3.12
N VAL A 41 12.48 5.82 2.74
CA VAL A 41 13.91 5.78 2.98
C VAL A 41 14.60 6.83 2.12
N VAL A 42 15.50 7.58 2.74
CA VAL A 42 16.23 8.69 2.09
C VAL A 42 15.27 9.68 1.40
N ASN A 43 14.05 9.75 1.89
CA ASN A 43 13.02 10.67 1.38
C ASN A 43 12.83 10.55 -0.13
N ILE A 44 12.77 9.31 -0.62
CA ILE A 44 12.61 9.08 -2.06
C ILE A 44 11.30 9.67 -2.55
N ASP A 45 10.19 9.39 -1.85
CA ASP A 45 8.87 9.78 -2.35
C ASP A 45 8.21 10.92 -1.57
N LEU A 46 8.57 11.11 -0.31
CA LEU A 46 7.95 12.13 0.52
C LEU A 46 9.02 12.96 1.23
N PRO A 47 8.73 14.23 1.50
CA PRO A 47 9.74 15.13 2.09
C PRO A 47 9.86 14.96 3.59
N THR A 48 11.00 15.38 4.11
CA THR A 48 11.17 15.61 5.54
C THR A 48 10.62 17.01 5.85
N THR A 49 9.62 17.09 6.72
CA THR A 49 9.05 18.37 7.09
C THR A 49 8.26 18.25 8.38
N GLU A 50 8.23 19.37 9.14
CA GLU A 50 7.38 19.46 10.33
C GLU A 50 6.16 20.35 10.05
N ASP A 51 6.00 20.82 8.81
CA ASP A 51 4.86 21.63 8.42
C ASP A 51 3.76 20.74 7.86
N ILE A 52 2.63 20.69 8.57
CA ILE A 52 1.54 19.79 8.19
C ILE A 52 0.97 20.16 6.82
N GLU A 53 0.89 21.45 6.49
CA GLU A 53 0.33 21.85 5.20
C GLU A 53 1.22 21.39 4.05
N THR A 54 2.55 21.52 4.21
CA THR A 54 3.49 21.04 3.22
C THR A 54 3.37 19.54 3.04
N TYR A 55 3.28 18.80 4.14
CA TYR A 55 3.19 17.35 4.09
C TYR A 55 1.91 16.92 3.39
N GLN A 56 0.78 17.51 3.79
CA GLN A 56 -0.51 17.17 3.19
C GLN A 56 -0.52 17.48 1.71
N LYS A 57 0.03 18.61 1.31
CA LYS A 57 0.09 18.99 -0.10
C LYS A 57 0.84 17.94 -0.91
N LYS A 58 1.99 17.50 -0.39
CA LYS A 58 2.80 16.50 -1.10
C LYS A 58 2.09 15.16 -1.19
N VAL A 59 1.40 14.75 -0.11
CA VAL A 59 0.66 13.50 -0.13
C VAL A 59 -0.48 13.58 -1.15
N ILE A 60 -1.21 14.70 -1.17
CA ILE A 60 -2.31 14.87 -2.12
C ILE A 60 -1.80 14.85 -3.56
N GLU A 61 -0.69 15.55 -3.83
CA GLU A 61 -0.09 15.53 -5.17
C GLU A 61 0.26 14.11 -5.59
N MET A 62 0.84 13.34 -4.68
CA MET A 62 1.21 11.96 -4.96
C MET A 62 -0.04 11.12 -5.25
N LEU A 63 -1.08 11.27 -4.44
CA LEU A 63 -2.31 10.50 -4.63
C LEU A 63 -3.01 10.89 -5.93
N ASP A 64 -3.00 12.18 -6.29
CA ASP A 64 -3.59 12.62 -7.55
C ASP A 64 -2.84 12.02 -8.73
N THR A 65 -1.51 11.97 -8.65
CA THR A 65 -0.70 11.35 -9.69
C THR A 65 -1.04 9.86 -9.82
N CYS A 66 -1.14 9.18 -8.68
CA CYS A 66 -1.51 7.76 -8.68
C CYS A 66 -2.88 7.56 -9.34
N THR A 67 -3.83 8.41 -9.00
CA THR A 67 -5.17 8.32 -9.57
C THR A 67 -5.13 8.50 -11.08
N SER A 68 -4.30 9.40 -11.57
CA SER A 68 -4.21 9.65 -13.01
C SER A 68 -3.64 8.44 -13.76
N TYR A 69 -2.91 7.58 -13.08
CA TYR A 69 -2.40 6.33 -13.67
C TYR A 69 -3.27 5.12 -13.32
N ASN A 70 -4.46 5.36 -12.78
CA ASN A 70 -5.39 4.29 -12.40
C ASN A 70 -4.84 3.36 -11.32
N ILE A 71 -3.97 3.89 -10.48
CA ILE A 71 -3.49 3.16 -9.30
C ILE A 71 -4.59 3.22 -8.25
N ASN A 72 -4.96 2.07 -7.68
CA ASN A 72 -6.06 2.02 -6.71
C ASN A 72 -5.64 1.51 -5.34
N ALA A 73 -4.33 1.36 -5.10
CA ALA A 73 -3.83 0.94 -3.80
C ALA A 73 -2.42 1.43 -3.62
N ILE A 74 -2.02 1.67 -2.37
CA ILE A 74 -0.68 2.13 -2.07
C ILE A 74 -0.12 1.29 -0.91
N PHE A 75 1.10 0.82 -1.06
CA PHE A 75 1.86 0.24 0.03
C PHE A 75 2.76 1.33 0.60
N PHE A 76 2.39 1.84 1.76
CA PHE A 76 3.10 2.95 2.39
C PHE A 76 4.11 2.42 3.39
N GLN A 77 5.39 2.75 3.17
CA GLN A 77 6.47 2.28 4.04
C GLN A 77 6.44 3.08 5.34
N VAL A 78 6.05 2.44 6.43
CA VAL A 78 5.92 3.14 7.73
C VAL A 78 7.04 2.80 8.70
N ARG A 79 7.95 1.90 8.30
CA ARG A 79 9.07 1.50 9.16
C ARG A 79 10.29 1.28 8.30
N THR A 80 11.09 2.33 8.16
CA THR A 80 12.15 2.37 7.16
C THR A 80 13.46 1.77 7.66
N THR A 81 13.96 2.22 8.82
CA THR A 81 15.26 1.81 9.35
C THR A 81 15.14 1.49 10.84
N ASN A 82 14.26 0.53 11.17
CA ASN A 82 13.96 0.15 12.55
C ASN A 82 13.45 1.35 13.36
N ASP A 83 12.75 2.23 12.69
CA ASP A 83 12.11 3.39 13.30
C ASP A 83 10.65 3.41 12.86
N ALA A 84 9.93 4.50 13.15
CA ALA A 84 8.50 4.50 12.88
C ALA A 84 8.01 5.85 12.39
N PHE A 85 7.03 5.82 11.49
CA PHE A 85 6.26 6.99 11.05
C PHE A 85 4.99 7.16 11.87
N TYR A 86 4.86 6.39 12.95
CA TYR A 86 3.68 6.37 13.81
C TYR A 86 4.14 6.33 15.28
N ALA A 87 3.23 6.64 16.20
CA ALA A 87 3.56 6.60 17.63
C ALA A 87 3.83 5.15 18.05
N SER A 88 5.04 4.88 18.51
CA SER A 88 5.45 3.54 18.91
C SER A 88 6.11 3.59 20.27
N LYS A 89 5.81 2.59 21.08
CA LYS A 89 6.48 2.43 22.37
C LYS A 89 7.82 1.70 22.25
N LEU A 90 8.06 1.07 21.09
CA LEU A 90 9.24 0.22 20.89
C LEU A 90 10.28 0.86 20.01
N ASN A 91 9.88 1.73 19.10
CA ASN A 91 10.78 2.28 18.09
C ASN A 91 10.69 3.81 18.08
N PRO A 92 11.82 4.49 17.83
CA PRO A 92 11.80 5.96 17.77
C PRO A 92 11.14 6.44 16.49
N TYR A 93 10.71 7.71 16.48
CA TYR A 93 10.23 8.32 15.25
C TYR A 93 11.36 8.41 14.23
N SER A 94 11.02 8.24 12.96
CA SER A 94 11.99 8.23 11.89
C SER A 94 12.58 9.61 11.63
N ARG A 95 13.88 9.63 11.34
CA ARG A 95 14.53 10.88 10.93
C ARG A 95 14.03 11.35 9.56
N TYR A 96 13.47 10.46 8.78
CA TYR A 96 12.93 10.84 7.46
C TYR A 96 11.59 11.55 7.58
N LEU A 97 11.06 11.64 8.78
CA LEU A 97 9.80 12.34 9.05
C LEU A 97 10.07 13.80 9.43
N THR A 98 10.88 14.02 10.47
CA THR A 98 11.15 15.38 10.98
C THR A 98 12.56 15.88 10.69
N GLY A 99 13.44 14.99 10.27
CA GLY A 99 14.86 15.28 10.09
C GLY A 99 15.72 14.85 11.26
N LYS A 100 15.10 14.42 12.37
CA LYS A 100 15.85 13.99 13.54
C LYS A 100 15.19 12.75 14.14
N GLU A 101 15.97 11.69 14.31
CA GLU A 101 15.46 10.44 14.87
C GLU A 101 14.96 10.66 16.30
N GLY A 102 13.78 10.11 16.57
CA GLY A 102 13.18 10.20 17.90
C GLY A 102 12.36 11.46 18.12
N ARG A 103 12.41 12.42 17.21
CA ARG A 103 11.67 13.67 17.39
C ARG A 103 10.22 13.47 16.94
N LYS A 104 9.30 13.69 17.88
CA LYS A 104 7.87 13.57 17.59
C LYS A 104 7.43 14.69 16.64
N PRO A 105 6.77 14.34 15.54
CA PRO A 105 6.25 15.38 14.66
C PRO A 105 5.07 16.11 15.30
N PRO A 106 4.80 17.34 14.88
CA PRO A 106 3.68 18.09 15.46
C PRO A 106 2.33 17.64 14.96
N PHE A 107 2.27 16.61 14.13
CA PHE A 107 1.02 16.05 13.61
C PHE A 107 1.17 14.54 13.47
N ASP A 108 0.04 13.86 13.39
CA ASP A 108 0.04 12.40 13.21
C ASP A 108 -0.02 12.10 11.71
N VAL A 109 1.08 11.54 11.21
CA VAL A 109 1.23 11.25 9.79
C VAL A 109 0.17 10.26 9.29
N MET A 110 -0.22 9.35 10.12
CA MET A 110 -1.17 8.30 9.72
C MET A 110 -2.63 8.72 9.83
N UNK A 111 -2.68 9.69 10.45
CA UNK A 111 -4.01 10.12 10.66
C UNK A 111 -4.48 11.14 9.73
N UNK A 112 -3.76 11.47 9.33
CA UNK A 112 -3.97 12.62 8.53
C UNK A 112 -4.37 12.58 7.36
#